data_c73416fb7becaea15971e03735a7b739
#
_entry.id   c73416fb7becaea15971e03735a7b739
#
_cell.length_a   1.000
_cell.length_b   1.000
_cell.length_c   1.000
_cell.angle_alpha   90.00
_cell.angle_beta   90.00
_cell.angle_gamma   90.00
#
_symmetry.space_group_name_H-M   'P 1'
#
loop_
_entity.id
_entity.type
_entity.pdbx_description
1 polymer ?
#
loop_
_entity_poly.entity_id
_entity_poly.type
_entity_poly.pdbx_seq_one_letter_code
_entity_poly.pdbx_strand_id
1 'polypeptide(L)'
;MANKKYYVVLAVIMMYLSLLSCSDLKIGVGLKGVILDENKITLDGDTFYIRERIGDSLLIVWNYTHSNDRTPCYLLKYERNGFYYPQIGGSDITSIDNTTDFVSIDDKEVYDIKDKKVLFSSQCDASGLYYLGKWNNLHLFANSDTICFSDGKYVGLQDDVFCRKPKKNGVLTLVAGAQRIDVPFGNLYHAKKTGGNKKDVSTEKLMKNYYIKPRSKYESMEAGFSVDLEVPKANSEADKAIREWMIAAIKDDAFFLLEHNIEIPAGKCETLNDMQHSLDEYGALWEKLCRAEYQTGDTLRLRMTCDIKVRMIVDCDDYTTYYYKASLYNGGLHELPREYYITYDKRRGGLLDVNNSVKPAMMQQFRHLVLKSLKKEYDFCYERESSWADFTHSIFSFHCPMLEMSGMDDVMLSLLDHNYSCDEWAGWKGYNEKPFTEKDFPLTHFAVLPEGIILTYHPYQIDCFAAGEYHAVIPFKDANKCLLFDYSKHEDLKPKLERFIK
;
A
#
# COMPACT_ATOMS: atom_id res chain seq x y z
N MET A 1 30.60 -23.28 -43.54
CA MET A 1 29.73 -22.12 -43.13
C MET A 1 28.26 -22.30 -43.49
N ALA A 2 27.82 -23.38 -44.09
CA ALA A 2 26.42 -23.61 -44.52
C ALA A 2 25.47 -24.10 -43.40
N ASN A 3 25.97 -24.74 -42.34
CA ASN A 3 25.14 -25.36 -41.31
C ASN A 3 24.48 -24.41 -40.29
N LYS A 4 25.00 -23.21 -40.07
CA LYS A 4 24.37 -22.27 -39.10
C LYS A 4 23.05 -21.64 -39.58
N LYS A 5 22.89 -21.43 -40.88
CA LYS A 5 21.61 -20.90 -41.44
C LYS A 5 20.46 -21.89 -41.36
N TYR A 6 20.75 -23.21 -41.51
CA TYR A 6 19.74 -24.27 -41.41
C TYR A 6 19.21 -24.43 -39.97
N TYR A 7 20.05 -24.29 -38.96
CA TYR A 7 19.61 -24.36 -37.55
C TYR A 7 18.73 -23.20 -37.14
N VAL A 8 19.02 -21.99 -37.64
CA VAL A 8 18.18 -20.80 -37.37
C VAL A 8 16.80 -20.94 -38.07
N VAL A 9 16.76 -21.43 -39.31
CA VAL A 9 15.50 -21.67 -40.02
C VAL A 9 14.72 -22.83 -39.38
N LEU A 10 15.40 -23.89 -38.93
CA LEU A 10 14.76 -25.00 -38.20
C LEU A 10 14.26 -24.57 -36.83
N ALA A 11 15.00 -23.73 -36.11
CA ALA A 11 14.57 -23.19 -34.83
C ALA A 11 13.37 -22.26 -34.99
N VAL A 12 13.34 -21.42 -36.03
CA VAL A 12 12.19 -20.57 -36.35
C VAL A 12 10.98 -21.43 -36.80
N ILE A 13 11.19 -22.50 -37.59
CA ILE A 13 10.12 -23.42 -37.97
C ILE A 13 9.66 -24.25 -36.76
N MET A 14 10.57 -24.71 -35.90
CA MET A 14 10.21 -25.39 -34.64
C MET A 14 9.51 -24.47 -33.65
N MET A 15 9.91 -23.19 -33.59
CA MET A 15 9.22 -22.17 -32.83
C MET A 15 7.83 -21.84 -33.41
N TYR A 16 7.69 -21.84 -34.76
CA TYR A 16 6.38 -21.77 -35.44
C TYR A 16 5.55 -23.03 -35.28
N LEU A 17 6.16 -24.23 -35.29
CA LEU A 17 5.48 -25.52 -35.10
C LEU A 17 5.15 -25.80 -33.64
N SER A 18 5.89 -25.25 -32.66
CA SER A 18 5.51 -25.31 -31.24
C SER A 18 4.37 -24.35 -30.89
N LEU A 19 4.14 -23.32 -31.71
CA LEU A 19 2.96 -22.47 -31.67
C LEU A 19 1.72 -23.11 -32.34
N LEU A 20 1.88 -24.22 -33.06
CA LEU A 20 0.81 -24.87 -33.83
C LEU A 20 0.20 -26.13 -33.18
N SER A 21 0.51 -26.43 -31.92
CA SER A 21 0.02 -27.68 -31.30
C SER A 21 -1.11 -27.52 -30.25
N CYS A 22 -1.80 -26.41 -30.26
CA CYS A 22 -3.09 -26.25 -29.59
C CYS A 22 -4.05 -25.66 -30.62
N SER A 23 -5.35 -25.97 -30.57
CA SER A 23 -6.42 -25.42 -31.43
C SER A 23 -6.32 -23.93 -31.62
N ASP A 24 -5.38 -23.47 -32.45
CA ASP A 24 -5.01 -22.06 -32.61
C ASP A 24 -6.15 -21.35 -33.31
N LEU A 25 -6.85 -20.52 -32.57
CA LEU A 25 -7.74 -19.52 -33.15
C LEU A 25 -6.92 -18.68 -34.12
N LYS A 26 -7.18 -18.78 -35.40
CA LYS A 26 -6.46 -18.01 -36.42
C LYS A 26 -6.77 -16.51 -36.25
N ILE A 27 -5.79 -15.74 -35.84
CA ILE A 27 -5.94 -14.28 -35.69
C ILE A 27 -6.45 -13.70 -37.01
N GLY A 28 -7.50 -12.87 -36.92
CA GLY A 28 -8.11 -12.21 -38.08
C GLY A 28 -9.12 -13.02 -38.86
N VAL A 29 -9.33 -14.29 -38.53
CA VAL A 29 -10.41 -15.11 -39.12
C VAL A 29 -11.67 -15.00 -38.25
N GLY A 30 -12.82 -14.73 -38.85
CA GLY A 30 -14.09 -14.71 -38.12
C GLY A 30 -14.54 -16.12 -37.75
N LEU A 31 -14.82 -16.31 -36.47
CA LEU A 31 -15.31 -17.56 -35.89
C LEU A 31 -16.77 -17.44 -35.52
N LYS A 32 -17.62 -18.38 -35.94
CA LYS A 32 -19.03 -18.36 -35.54
C LYS A 32 -19.15 -18.71 -34.07
N GLY A 33 -19.66 -17.77 -33.28
CA GLY A 33 -19.76 -17.91 -31.83
C GLY A 33 -21.20 -17.95 -31.35
N VAL A 34 -21.45 -18.75 -30.31
CA VAL A 34 -22.69 -18.80 -29.59
C VAL A 34 -22.38 -18.71 -28.09
N ILE A 35 -22.91 -17.69 -27.44
CA ILE A 35 -22.81 -17.58 -25.97
C ILE A 35 -23.74 -18.61 -25.37
N LEU A 36 -23.21 -19.55 -24.61
CA LEU A 36 -23.96 -20.61 -23.94
C LEU A 36 -24.56 -20.13 -22.63
N ASP A 37 -23.79 -19.37 -21.85
CA ASP A 37 -24.22 -18.75 -20.60
C ASP A 37 -23.31 -17.52 -20.29
N GLU A 38 -23.47 -16.93 -19.10
CA GLU A 38 -22.69 -15.76 -18.70
C GLU A 38 -21.17 -15.97 -18.74
N ASN A 39 -20.71 -17.21 -18.59
CA ASN A 39 -19.31 -17.57 -18.43
C ASN A 39 -18.77 -18.47 -19.56
N LYS A 40 -19.58 -18.80 -20.58
CA LYS A 40 -19.17 -19.75 -21.63
C LYS A 40 -19.62 -19.31 -23.03
N ILE A 41 -18.71 -19.53 -23.97
CA ILE A 41 -18.96 -19.33 -25.40
C ILE A 41 -18.44 -20.52 -26.18
N THR A 42 -19.15 -20.94 -27.24
CA THR A 42 -18.60 -21.85 -28.28
C THR A 42 -18.14 -21.03 -29.47
N LEU A 43 -16.98 -21.39 -30.01
CA LEU A 43 -16.41 -20.80 -31.22
C LEU A 43 -16.05 -21.92 -32.18
N ASP A 44 -16.75 -21.99 -33.31
CA ASP A 44 -16.64 -23.07 -34.34
C ASP A 44 -16.69 -24.51 -33.77
N GLY A 45 -17.42 -24.68 -32.66
CA GLY A 45 -17.62 -25.99 -32.01
C GLY A 45 -16.79 -26.20 -30.74
N ASP A 46 -15.74 -25.41 -30.50
CA ASP A 46 -14.93 -25.49 -29.29
C ASP A 46 -15.51 -24.59 -28.17
N THR A 47 -15.45 -25.07 -26.93
CA THR A 47 -15.97 -24.34 -25.78
C THR A 47 -14.86 -23.56 -25.07
N PHE A 48 -15.09 -22.28 -24.85
CA PHE A 48 -14.22 -21.37 -24.13
C PHE A 48 -14.95 -20.78 -22.91
N TYR A 49 -14.19 -20.47 -21.87
CA TYR A 49 -14.71 -19.74 -20.73
C TYR A 49 -14.46 -18.24 -20.92
N ILE A 50 -15.47 -17.44 -20.64
CA ILE A 50 -15.36 -15.98 -20.65
C ILE A 50 -14.76 -15.55 -19.31
N ARG A 51 -13.54 -15.03 -19.35
CA ARG A 51 -12.87 -14.47 -18.17
C ARG A 51 -13.36 -13.05 -17.88
N GLU A 52 -13.52 -12.26 -18.94
CA GLU A 52 -13.86 -10.84 -18.81
C GLU A 52 -14.59 -10.32 -20.05
N ARG A 53 -15.50 -9.37 -19.82
CA ARG A 53 -16.19 -8.61 -20.88
C ARG A 53 -15.69 -7.17 -20.82
N ILE A 54 -15.14 -6.68 -21.92
CA ILE A 54 -14.62 -5.34 -22.05
C ILE A 54 -15.56 -4.53 -22.94
N GLY A 55 -16.38 -3.67 -22.33
CA GLY A 55 -17.43 -2.96 -23.04
C GLY A 55 -18.41 -3.92 -23.77
N ASP A 56 -19.02 -3.44 -24.84
CA ASP A 56 -20.10 -4.16 -25.54
C ASP A 56 -19.61 -5.14 -26.63
N SER A 57 -18.31 -5.13 -26.96
CA SER A 57 -17.82 -5.80 -28.16
C SER A 57 -16.54 -6.62 -28.00
N LEU A 58 -15.95 -6.66 -26.81
CA LEU A 58 -14.70 -7.40 -26.58
C LEU A 58 -14.88 -8.43 -25.47
N LEU A 59 -14.28 -9.61 -25.68
CA LEU A 59 -14.26 -10.69 -24.69
C LEU A 59 -12.82 -11.18 -24.51
N ILE A 60 -12.41 -11.40 -23.27
CA ILE A 60 -11.24 -12.22 -22.94
C ILE A 60 -11.74 -13.62 -22.63
N VAL A 61 -11.26 -14.59 -23.38
CA VAL A 61 -11.66 -15.99 -23.23
C VAL A 61 -10.45 -16.89 -23.05
N TRP A 62 -10.63 -18.01 -22.38
CA TRP A 62 -9.60 -19.01 -22.13
C TRP A 62 -10.13 -20.42 -22.39
N ASN A 63 -9.25 -21.32 -22.81
CA ASN A 63 -9.61 -22.71 -23.07
C ASN A 63 -9.18 -23.60 -21.90
N TYR A 64 -10.14 -24.21 -21.21
CA TYR A 64 -9.91 -25.00 -19.99
C TYR A 64 -9.62 -26.51 -20.30
N THR A 65 -9.54 -26.92 -21.55
CA THR A 65 -9.53 -28.36 -21.92
C THR A 65 -8.19 -29.07 -21.69
N HIS A 66 -7.15 -28.39 -21.21
CA HIS A 66 -5.85 -29.00 -20.96
C HIS A 66 -5.38 -28.82 -19.53
N SER A 67 -5.13 -29.95 -18.85
CA SER A 67 -4.66 -30.05 -17.46
C SER A 67 -3.21 -29.57 -17.20
N ASN A 68 -2.59 -28.86 -18.12
CA ASN A 68 -1.24 -28.33 -17.98
C ASN A 68 -1.24 -26.80 -17.94
N ASP A 69 -0.45 -26.25 -17.07
CA ASP A 69 -0.34 -24.89 -16.54
C ASP A 69 -0.33 -23.67 -17.51
N ARG A 70 -0.63 -23.85 -18.80
CA ARG A 70 -0.72 -22.73 -19.75
C ARG A 70 -1.91 -22.92 -20.68
N THR A 71 -3.07 -22.49 -20.22
CA THR A 71 -4.28 -22.42 -21.06
C THR A 71 -4.17 -21.22 -21.99
N PRO A 72 -4.32 -21.39 -23.32
CA PRO A 72 -4.30 -20.24 -24.23
C PRO A 72 -5.48 -19.30 -23.93
N CYS A 73 -5.17 -18.03 -23.82
CA CYS A 73 -6.10 -16.94 -23.60
C CYS A 73 -6.19 -16.10 -24.88
N TYR A 74 -7.36 -15.61 -25.22
CA TYR A 74 -7.57 -14.81 -26.43
C TYR A 74 -8.41 -13.58 -26.14
N LEU A 75 -8.03 -12.45 -26.73
CA LEU A 75 -8.89 -11.29 -26.87
C LEU A 75 -9.72 -11.42 -28.14
N LEU A 76 -11.01 -11.47 -28.02
CA LEU A 76 -11.96 -11.59 -29.13
C LEU A 76 -12.73 -10.29 -29.32
N LYS A 77 -12.90 -9.84 -30.57
CA LYS A 77 -13.82 -8.78 -30.93
C LYS A 77 -15.10 -9.36 -31.49
N TYR A 78 -16.24 -9.03 -30.92
CA TYR A 78 -17.55 -9.37 -31.44
C TYR A 78 -18.02 -8.33 -32.46
N GLU A 79 -18.56 -8.79 -33.57
CA GLU A 79 -19.24 -7.97 -34.55
C GLU A 79 -20.71 -8.37 -34.69
N ARG A 80 -21.59 -7.45 -35.05
CA ARG A 80 -23.06 -7.64 -35.10
C ARG A 80 -23.53 -8.74 -36.07
N ASN A 81 -22.62 -9.30 -36.87
CA ASN A 81 -22.89 -10.43 -37.78
C ASN A 81 -22.89 -11.81 -37.11
N GLY A 82 -22.67 -11.85 -35.77
CA GLY A 82 -22.58 -13.11 -35.00
C GLY A 82 -21.20 -13.79 -35.07
N PHE A 83 -20.18 -13.08 -35.58
CA PHE A 83 -18.82 -13.58 -35.63
C PHE A 83 -17.92 -12.92 -34.62
N TYR A 84 -16.99 -13.68 -34.07
CA TYR A 84 -15.94 -13.26 -33.16
C TYR A 84 -14.59 -13.30 -33.89
N TYR A 85 -13.82 -12.25 -33.74
CA TYR A 85 -12.54 -12.12 -34.42
C TYR A 85 -11.43 -12.08 -33.36
N PRO A 86 -10.57 -13.14 -33.30
CA PRO A 86 -9.40 -13.11 -32.45
C PRO A 86 -8.49 -11.94 -32.81
N GLN A 87 -8.17 -11.11 -31.85
CA GLN A 87 -7.30 -9.96 -32.02
C GLN A 87 -5.86 -10.29 -31.60
N ILE A 88 -5.73 -11.00 -30.50
CA ILE A 88 -4.45 -11.38 -29.92
C ILE A 88 -4.64 -12.64 -29.07
N GLY A 89 -3.56 -13.42 -28.89
CA GLY A 89 -3.50 -14.60 -28.03
C GLY A 89 -2.26 -14.56 -27.15
N GLY A 90 -2.36 -15.15 -25.96
CA GLY A 90 -1.29 -15.28 -24.99
C GLY A 90 -1.58 -16.39 -23.97
N SER A 91 -0.70 -16.60 -23.01
CA SER A 91 -0.97 -17.52 -21.90
C SER A 91 -1.82 -16.86 -20.82
N ASP A 92 -1.73 -15.54 -20.70
CA ASP A 92 -2.58 -14.72 -19.84
C ASP A 92 -2.88 -13.37 -20.52
N ILE A 93 -4.14 -12.95 -20.51
CA ILE A 93 -4.58 -11.64 -20.99
C ILE A 93 -5.52 -11.05 -19.96
N THR A 94 -5.26 -9.81 -19.53
CA THR A 94 -6.09 -9.08 -18.57
C THR A 94 -6.33 -7.66 -19.06
N SER A 95 -7.50 -7.09 -18.77
CA SER A 95 -7.76 -5.69 -19.05
C SER A 95 -6.93 -4.80 -18.13
N ILE A 96 -6.49 -3.68 -18.65
CA ILE A 96 -5.85 -2.65 -17.83
C ILE A 96 -6.93 -1.68 -17.37
N ASP A 97 -7.19 -1.69 -16.05
CA ASP A 97 -8.07 -0.70 -15.40
C ASP A 97 -9.52 -0.74 -15.90
N ASN A 98 -10.00 -1.93 -16.32
CA ASN A 98 -11.31 -2.13 -16.96
C ASN A 98 -11.55 -1.19 -18.17
N THR A 99 -10.49 -0.72 -18.80
CA THR A 99 -10.60 0.13 -19.99
C THR A 99 -10.87 -0.72 -21.23
N THR A 100 -11.53 -0.11 -22.23
CA THR A 100 -11.70 -0.74 -23.55
C THR A 100 -10.51 -0.52 -24.47
N ASP A 101 -9.45 0.13 -23.99
CA ASP A 101 -8.36 0.61 -24.84
C ASP A 101 -7.11 -0.25 -24.73
N PHE A 102 -6.83 -0.86 -23.56
CA PHE A 102 -5.57 -1.57 -23.32
C PHE A 102 -5.76 -2.90 -22.60
N VAL A 103 -4.93 -3.88 -22.95
CA VAL A 103 -4.79 -5.15 -22.23
C VAL A 103 -3.32 -5.44 -21.94
N SER A 104 -3.04 -6.13 -20.84
CA SER A 104 -1.74 -6.74 -20.60
C SER A 104 -1.73 -8.17 -21.18
N ILE A 105 -0.57 -8.61 -21.65
CA ILE A 105 -0.35 -9.95 -22.21
C ILE A 105 0.84 -10.56 -21.46
N ASP A 106 0.60 -11.75 -20.88
CA ASP A 106 1.60 -12.57 -20.20
C ASP A 106 2.39 -11.79 -19.13
N ASP A 107 1.73 -10.81 -18.49
CA ASP A 107 2.30 -9.89 -17.50
C ASP A 107 3.55 -9.13 -17.97
N LYS A 108 3.75 -8.99 -19.28
CA LYS A 108 4.96 -8.40 -19.88
C LYS A 108 4.70 -7.35 -20.93
N GLU A 109 3.62 -7.47 -21.66
CA GLU A 109 3.34 -6.60 -22.80
C GLU A 109 2.05 -5.82 -22.58
N VAL A 110 2.02 -4.59 -23.03
CA VAL A 110 0.80 -3.76 -23.08
C VAL A 110 0.39 -3.63 -24.54
N TYR A 111 -0.83 -4.07 -24.83
CA TYR A 111 -1.41 -4.03 -26.18
C TYR A 111 -2.49 -2.95 -26.26
N ASP A 112 -2.38 -2.10 -27.27
CA ASP A 112 -3.39 -1.11 -27.64
C ASP A 112 -4.42 -1.78 -28.56
N ILE A 113 -5.62 -1.91 -28.06
CA ILE A 113 -6.73 -2.58 -28.78
C ILE A 113 -7.15 -1.75 -30.00
N LYS A 114 -7.14 -0.43 -29.87
CA LYS A 114 -7.56 0.51 -30.93
C LYS A 114 -6.56 0.53 -32.08
N ASP A 115 -5.30 0.68 -31.76
CA ASP A 115 -4.21 0.76 -32.74
C ASP A 115 -3.72 -0.63 -33.17
N LYS A 116 -4.20 -1.71 -32.51
CA LYS A 116 -3.86 -3.12 -32.79
C LYS A 116 -2.35 -3.37 -32.78
N LYS A 117 -1.66 -2.87 -31.78
CA LYS A 117 -0.20 -3.02 -31.65
C LYS A 117 0.23 -3.17 -30.20
N VAL A 118 1.34 -3.87 -30.00
CA VAL A 118 2.05 -3.85 -28.72
C VAL A 118 2.68 -2.46 -28.58
N LEU A 119 2.36 -1.75 -27.49
CA LEU A 119 2.91 -0.45 -27.19
C LEU A 119 4.34 -0.59 -26.68
N PHE A 120 4.55 -1.48 -25.74
CA PHE A 120 5.87 -1.80 -25.18
C PHE A 120 5.86 -3.13 -24.47
N SER A 121 7.03 -3.77 -24.42
CA SER A 121 7.29 -4.90 -23.53
C SER A 121 7.88 -4.37 -22.25
N SER A 122 7.19 -4.53 -21.14
CA SER A 122 7.60 -4.02 -19.85
C SER A 122 8.77 -4.82 -19.30
N GLN A 123 9.80 -4.13 -18.79
CA GLN A 123 10.79 -4.76 -17.88
C GLN A 123 10.20 -4.89 -16.47
N CYS A 124 9.05 -4.30 -16.21
CA CYS A 124 8.28 -4.36 -14.99
C CYS A 124 7.17 -5.38 -15.18
N ASP A 125 6.72 -5.99 -14.08
CA ASP A 125 5.52 -6.80 -14.05
C ASP A 125 4.34 -5.97 -14.57
N ALA A 126 3.73 -6.39 -15.69
CA ALA A 126 2.58 -5.72 -16.27
C ALA A 126 1.26 -6.12 -15.56
N SER A 127 1.32 -7.06 -14.61
CA SER A 127 0.19 -7.38 -13.76
C SER A 127 -0.13 -6.19 -12.85
N GLY A 128 -1.43 -5.89 -12.73
CA GLY A 128 -1.89 -4.78 -11.90
C GLY A 128 -1.55 -3.38 -12.42
N LEU A 129 -1.15 -3.24 -13.68
CA LEU A 129 -1.02 -1.91 -14.30
C LEU A 129 -2.38 -1.23 -14.38
N TYR A 130 -2.39 0.07 -14.13
CA TYR A 130 -3.53 0.95 -14.38
C TYR A 130 -3.11 2.14 -15.24
N TYR A 131 -4.04 2.62 -16.04
CA TYR A 131 -3.78 3.70 -16.99
C TYR A 131 -3.87 5.05 -16.33
N LEU A 132 -2.80 5.87 -16.47
CA LEU A 132 -2.71 7.21 -15.90
C LEU A 132 -3.11 8.32 -16.86
N GLY A 133 -3.01 8.08 -18.17
CA GLY A 133 -3.31 9.11 -19.17
C GLY A 133 -2.26 9.23 -20.27
N LYS A 134 -2.29 10.35 -20.99
CA LYS A 134 -1.44 10.60 -22.15
C LYS A 134 -0.67 11.92 -22.01
N TRP A 135 0.60 11.91 -22.43
CA TRP A 135 1.46 13.07 -22.51
C TRP A 135 2.35 13.00 -23.76
N ASN A 136 2.32 14.05 -24.59
CA ASN A 136 3.12 14.12 -25.85
C ASN A 136 3.04 12.84 -26.71
N ASN A 137 1.85 12.30 -26.90
CA ASN A 137 1.59 11.02 -27.59
C ASN A 137 2.11 9.76 -26.88
N LEU A 138 2.72 9.85 -25.70
CA LEU A 138 3.06 8.70 -24.86
C LEU A 138 1.90 8.38 -23.93
N HIS A 139 1.57 7.11 -23.82
CA HIS A 139 0.66 6.59 -22.81
C HIS A 139 1.45 6.29 -21.54
N LEU A 140 0.85 6.57 -20.37
CA LEU A 140 1.43 6.33 -19.06
C LEU A 140 0.61 5.29 -18.31
N PHE A 141 1.31 4.35 -17.71
CA PHE A 141 0.75 3.30 -16.87
C PHE A 141 1.53 3.25 -15.56
N ALA A 142 0.91 2.75 -14.49
CA ALA A 142 1.60 2.50 -13.25
C ALA A 142 1.12 1.20 -12.62
N ASN A 143 1.97 0.61 -11.80
CA ASN A 143 1.65 -0.39 -10.80
C ASN A 143 2.08 0.12 -9.41
N SER A 144 2.19 -0.77 -8.43
CA SER A 144 2.55 -0.41 -7.05
C SER A 144 3.93 0.23 -6.89
N ASP A 145 4.88 -0.05 -7.80
CA ASP A 145 6.29 0.31 -7.62
C ASP A 145 6.93 1.02 -8.82
N THR A 146 6.17 1.20 -9.91
CA THR A 146 6.75 1.71 -11.17
C THR A 146 5.74 2.51 -11.98
N ILE A 147 6.21 3.57 -12.63
CA ILE A 147 5.50 4.31 -13.68
C ILE A 147 6.17 4.00 -15.02
N CYS A 148 5.40 3.51 -15.99
CA CYS A 148 5.87 3.12 -17.32
C CYS A 148 5.31 4.06 -18.39
N PHE A 149 6.15 4.38 -19.39
CA PHE A 149 5.76 5.13 -20.57
C PHE A 149 5.73 4.21 -21.79
N SER A 150 4.85 4.49 -22.73
CA SER A 150 4.65 3.64 -23.92
C SER A 150 5.84 3.57 -24.89
N ASP A 151 6.92 4.32 -24.65
CA ASP A 151 8.20 4.19 -25.35
C ASP A 151 9.19 3.25 -24.62
N GLY A 152 8.73 2.58 -23.56
CA GLY A 152 9.54 1.66 -22.77
C GLY A 152 10.34 2.31 -21.63
N LYS A 153 10.31 3.63 -21.50
CA LYS A 153 10.92 4.30 -20.34
C LYS A 153 10.11 4.06 -19.08
N TYR A 154 10.77 3.95 -17.94
CA TYR A 154 10.12 3.76 -16.64
C TYR A 154 10.78 4.57 -15.53
N VAL A 155 10.03 4.81 -14.47
CA VAL A 155 10.45 5.47 -13.23
C VAL A 155 10.05 4.58 -12.07
N GLY A 156 11.02 4.07 -11.31
CA GLY A 156 10.76 3.30 -10.09
C GLY A 156 10.27 4.22 -8.97
N LEU A 157 9.32 3.73 -8.18
CA LEU A 157 8.82 4.41 -6.99
C LEU A 157 9.52 3.89 -5.75
N GLN A 158 9.68 4.72 -4.72
CA GLN A 158 10.11 4.23 -3.41
C GLN A 158 9.05 3.27 -2.83
N ASP A 159 9.46 2.39 -1.92
CA ASP A 159 8.62 1.29 -1.42
C ASP A 159 7.37 1.74 -0.64
N ASP A 160 7.36 2.98 -0.17
CA ASP A 160 6.25 3.61 0.56
C ASP A 160 5.45 4.60 -0.31
N VAL A 161 5.71 4.63 -1.61
CA VAL A 161 5.08 5.58 -2.54
C VAL A 161 4.07 4.87 -3.43
N PHE A 162 2.93 5.49 -3.61
CA PHE A 162 1.95 5.08 -4.61
C PHE A 162 1.49 6.27 -5.46
N CYS A 163 1.01 5.94 -6.65
CA CYS A 163 0.44 6.90 -7.59
C CYS A 163 -1.07 6.99 -7.37
N ARG A 164 -1.61 8.20 -7.45
CA ARG A 164 -3.06 8.38 -7.58
C ARG A 164 -3.43 8.75 -8.99
N LYS A 165 -4.58 8.24 -9.47
CA LYS A 165 -5.11 8.60 -10.79
C LYS A 165 -5.15 10.12 -10.96
N PRO A 166 -4.69 10.67 -12.09
CA PRO A 166 -4.66 12.10 -12.31
C PRO A 166 -6.07 12.70 -12.30
N LYS A 167 -6.28 13.72 -11.48
CA LYS A 167 -7.49 14.57 -11.54
C LYS A 167 -7.41 15.62 -12.66
N LYS A 168 -6.20 15.92 -13.13
CA LYS A 168 -5.92 16.88 -14.22
C LYS A 168 -5.01 16.20 -15.25
N ASN A 169 -5.32 16.37 -16.53
CA ASN A 169 -4.47 15.87 -17.59
C ASN A 169 -3.02 16.36 -17.43
N GLY A 170 -2.08 15.44 -17.51
CA GLY A 170 -0.65 15.74 -17.50
C GLY A 170 -0.01 15.97 -16.13
N VAL A 171 -0.72 15.78 -15.02
CA VAL A 171 -0.17 15.90 -13.66
C VAL A 171 -0.54 14.68 -12.83
N LEU A 172 0.44 14.03 -12.22
CA LEU A 172 0.28 12.89 -11.34
C LEU A 172 0.52 13.31 -9.90
N THR A 173 -0.31 12.84 -8.98
CA THR A 173 -0.05 12.97 -7.55
C THR A 173 0.66 11.72 -7.03
N LEU A 174 1.88 11.89 -6.53
CA LEU A 174 2.62 10.86 -5.79
C LEU A 174 2.36 11.05 -4.29
N VAL A 175 2.15 9.95 -3.59
CA VAL A 175 1.81 9.94 -2.16
C VAL A 175 2.74 9.00 -1.43
N ALA A 176 3.30 9.47 -0.32
CA ALA A 176 4.09 8.69 0.63
C ALA A 176 3.59 9.00 2.04
N GLY A 177 2.72 8.15 2.59
CA GLY A 177 1.99 8.48 3.81
C GLY A 177 1.22 9.80 3.65
N ALA A 178 1.45 10.76 4.54
CA ALA A 178 0.84 12.09 4.45
C ALA A 178 1.51 13.03 3.45
N GLN A 179 2.71 12.71 2.98
CA GLN A 179 3.43 13.55 2.04
C GLN A 179 2.87 13.38 0.63
N ARG A 180 2.66 14.50 -0.06
CA ARG A 180 2.08 14.52 -1.41
C ARG A 180 2.83 15.52 -2.27
N ILE A 181 3.03 15.15 -3.53
CA ILE A 181 3.59 16.02 -4.53
C ILE A 181 2.84 15.85 -5.85
N ASP A 182 2.43 16.95 -6.44
CA ASP A 182 1.87 16.98 -7.79
C ASP A 182 3.02 17.14 -8.79
N VAL A 183 3.18 16.14 -9.65
CA VAL A 183 4.30 16.07 -10.61
C VAL A 183 3.76 16.08 -12.04
N PRO A 184 4.12 17.08 -12.85
CA PRO A 184 3.84 17.03 -14.27
C PRO A 184 4.46 15.79 -14.93
N PHE A 185 3.76 15.13 -15.84
CA PHE A 185 4.24 13.93 -16.53
C PHE A 185 5.59 14.15 -17.21
N GLY A 186 5.83 15.36 -17.75
CA GLY A 186 7.11 15.72 -18.33
C GLY A 186 8.27 15.68 -17.31
N ASN A 187 8.02 16.09 -16.08
CA ASN A 187 9.05 16.03 -15.03
C ASN A 187 9.37 14.59 -14.63
N LEU A 188 8.36 13.70 -14.58
CA LEU A 188 8.58 12.27 -14.38
C LEU A 188 9.38 11.66 -15.53
N TYR A 189 9.02 11.99 -16.78
CA TYR A 189 9.74 11.51 -17.96
C TYR A 189 11.20 11.93 -17.99
N HIS A 190 11.52 13.14 -17.55
CA HIS A 190 12.87 13.68 -17.49
C HIS A 190 13.58 13.44 -16.15
N ALA A 191 12.92 12.80 -15.19
CA ALA A 191 13.55 12.44 -13.93
C ALA A 191 14.79 11.59 -14.19
N LYS A 192 15.91 12.02 -13.67
CA LYS A 192 17.16 11.23 -13.68
C LYS A 192 17.17 10.40 -12.41
N LYS A 193 17.64 9.14 -12.50
CA LYS A 193 18.06 8.42 -11.30
C LYS A 193 19.10 9.29 -10.59
N THR A 194 18.71 9.92 -9.54
CA THR A 194 19.65 10.56 -8.63
C THR A 194 20.33 9.41 -7.90
N GLY A 195 21.54 9.03 -8.36
CA GLY A 195 22.45 8.31 -7.50
C GLY A 195 22.57 9.15 -6.23
N GLY A 196 21.96 8.67 -5.14
CA GLY A 196 21.87 9.45 -3.91
C GLY A 196 23.26 9.89 -3.49
N ASN A 197 23.52 11.19 -3.57
CA ASN A 197 24.57 11.77 -2.77
C ASN A 197 24.22 11.42 -1.32
N LYS A 198 24.92 10.46 -0.76
CA LYS A 198 24.95 10.21 0.68
C LYS A 198 25.44 11.50 1.33
N LYS A 199 24.54 12.44 1.64
CA LYS A 199 24.77 13.37 2.73
C LYS A 199 25.07 12.51 3.95
N ASP A 200 25.98 12.96 4.77
CA ASP A 200 26.24 12.35 6.09
C ASP A 200 24.91 12.21 6.82
N VAL A 201 24.33 11.03 6.77
CA VAL A 201 23.00 10.79 7.32
C VAL A 201 23.21 10.65 8.82
N SER A 202 22.53 11.47 9.60
CA SER A 202 22.53 11.44 11.07
C SER A 202 22.00 10.13 11.66
N THR A 203 21.52 9.23 10.77
CA THR A 203 20.96 7.93 11.13
C THR A 203 21.80 6.77 10.61
N GLU A 204 21.61 5.60 11.22
CA GLU A 204 22.10 4.31 10.75
C GLU A 204 20.93 3.39 10.42
N LYS A 205 21.06 2.61 9.36
CA LYS A 205 20.05 1.62 8.98
C LYS A 205 20.24 0.35 9.79
N LEU A 206 19.21 -0.03 10.56
CA LEU A 206 19.18 -1.26 11.34
C LEU A 206 18.06 -2.16 10.80
N MET A 207 18.46 -3.31 10.26
CA MET A 207 17.53 -4.31 9.75
C MET A 207 17.66 -5.61 10.55
N LYS A 208 16.56 -6.14 11.05
CA LYS A 208 16.49 -7.43 11.73
C LYS A 208 15.29 -8.21 11.19
N ASN A 209 15.46 -9.52 11.06
CA ASN A 209 14.41 -10.42 10.61
C ASN A 209 14.48 -11.71 11.43
N TYR A 210 13.40 -12.02 12.12
CA TYR A 210 13.27 -13.16 13.01
C TYR A 210 12.18 -14.11 12.47
N TYR A 211 12.50 -14.76 11.34
CA TYR A 211 11.60 -15.72 10.73
C TYR A 211 11.63 -17.06 11.49
N ILE A 212 10.47 -17.53 11.93
CA ILE A 212 10.32 -18.78 12.63
C ILE A 212 10.21 -19.93 11.62
N LYS A 213 11.23 -20.79 11.58
CA LYS A 213 11.23 -21.97 10.71
C LYS A 213 10.42 -23.11 11.34
N PRO A 214 9.57 -23.78 10.55
CA PRO A 214 8.94 -25.04 10.99
C PRO A 214 9.99 -26.06 11.44
N ARG A 215 9.71 -26.75 12.56
CA ARG A 215 10.59 -27.80 13.10
C ARG A 215 10.43 -29.12 12.34
N SER A 216 9.34 -29.28 11.62
CA SER A 216 9.07 -30.46 10.79
C SER A 216 8.28 -30.09 9.54
N LYS A 217 8.25 -30.97 8.54
CA LYS A 217 7.43 -30.81 7.33
C LYS A 217 5.92 -30.84 7.58
N TYR A 218 5.49 -31.21 8.78
CA TYR A 218 4.08 -31.26 9.18
C TYR A 218 3.65 -30.04 9.98
N GLU A 219 4.58 -29.19 10.38
CA GLU A 219 4.31 -27.94 11.08
C GLU A 219 3.92 -26.87 10.06
N SER A 220 2.70 -26.35 10.14
CA SER A 220 2.16 -25.33 9.24
C SER A 220 2.19 -23.94 9.88
N MET A 221 3.26 -23.62 10.62
CA MET A 221 3.47 -22.32 11.21
C MET A 221 4.26 -21.42 10.26
N GLU A 222 3.68 -20.29 9.90
CA GLU A 222 4.35 -19.17 9.23
C GLU A 222 4.35 -17.98 10.17
N ALA A 223 5.47 -17.70 10.81
CA ALA A 223 5.57 -16.57 11.71
C ALA A 223 6.87 -15.81 11.48
N GLY A 224 6.78 -14.48 11.47
CA GLY A 224 7.90 -13.60 11.22
C GLY A 224 7.74 -12.25 11.93
N PHE A 225 8.79 -11.81 12.57
CA PHE A 225 8.93 -10.45 13.11
C PHE A 225 10.09 -9.77 12.41
N SER A 226 9.85 -8.65 11.75
CA SER A 226 10.89 -7.89 11.06
C SER A 226 10.86 -6.41 11.41
N VAL A 227 12.04 -5.80 11.43
CA VAL A 227 12.22 -4.36 11.61
C VAL A 227 13.21 -3.81 10.59
N ASP A 228 12.88 -2.66 10.01
CA ASP A 228 13.72 -1.87 9.11
C ASP A 228 13.71 -0.41 9.56
N LEU A 229 14.74 0.00 10.30
CA LEU A 229 14.78 1.24 11.06
C LEU A 229 15.90 2.16 10.57
N GLU A 230 15.60 3.45 10.49
CA GLU A 230 16.60 4.52 10.45
C GLU A 230 16.79 5.07 11.87
N VAL A 231 17.87 4.67 12.53
CA VAL A 231 18.11 4.94 13.95
C VAL A 231 19.13 6.09 14.10
N PRO A 232 18.91 7.07 15.00
CA PRO A 232 19.89 8.11 15.27
C PRO A 232 21.22 7.53 15.75
N LYS A 233 22.34 7.98 15.17
CA LYS A 233 23.71 7.50 15.49
C LYS A 233 24.31 8.13 16.72
N ALA A 234 24.03 9.41 16.94
CA ALA A 234 24.62 10.15 18.04
C ALA A 234 23.97 9.77 19.39
N ASN A 235 24.50 10.29 20.48
CA ASN A 235 24.01 10.03 21.83
C ASN A 235 23.55 11.31 22.53
N SER A 236 22.98 12.26 21.77
CA SER A 236 22.29 13.39 22.36
C SER A 236 21.04 12.95 23.12
N GLU A 237 20.49 13.79 23.99
CA GLU A 237 19.24 13.50 24.68
C GLU A 237 18.07 13.30 23.69
N ALA A 238 18.09 14.03 22.55
CA ALA A 238 17.13 13.83 21.47
C ALA A 238 17.23 12.43 20.86
N ASP A 239 18.45 11.97 20.55
CA ASP A 239 18.68 10.67 19.94
C ASP A 239 18.27 9.52 20.88
N LYS A 240 18.54 9.67 22.16
CA LYS A 240 18.10 8.70 23.19
C LYS A 240 16.57 8.64 23.26
N ALA A 241 15.91 9.80 23.40
CA ALA A 241 14.45 9.85 23.47
C ALA A 241 13.76 9.26 22.22
N ILE A 242 14.35 9.47 21.03
CA ILE A 242 13.85 8.88 19.80
C ILE A 242 14.03 7.35 19.82
N ARG A 243 15.19 6.83 20.25
CA ARG A 243 15.42 5.38 20.38
C ARG A 243 14.49 4.75 21.43
N GLU A 244 14.26 5.42 22.57
CA GLU A 244 13.32 4.99 23.60
C GLU A 244 11.90 4.86 23.04
N TRP A 245 11.46 5.88 22.30
CA TRP A 245 10.18 5.83 21.63
C TRP A 245 10.12 4.68 20.62
N MET A 246 11.15 4.47 19.76
CA MET A 246 11.19 3.38 18.78
C MET A 246 11.05 2.01 19.46
N ILE A 247 11.82 1.75 20.51
CA ILE A 247 11.78 0.48 21.26
C ILE A 247 10.41 0.26 21.90
N ALA A 248 9.81 1.30 22.48
CA ALA A 248 8.48 1.21 23.06
C ALA A 248 7.42 0.87 22.00
N ALA A 249 7.40 1.61 20.89
CA ALA A 249 6.46 1.38 19.80
C ALA A 249 6.62 -0.01 19.16
N ILE A 250 7.87 -0.46 18.94
CA ILE A 250 8.16 -1.80 18.42
C ILE A 250 7.68 -2.87 19.39
N LYS A 251 7.94 -2.71 20.70
CA LYS A 251 7.45 -3.63 21.73
C LYS A 251 5.94 -3.74 21.70
N ASP A 252 5.26 -2.58 21.71
CA ASP A 252 3.81 -2.53 21.77
C ASP A 252 3.17 -3.21 20.54
N ASP A 253 3.69 -2.99 19.35
CA ASP A 253 3.17 -3.60 18.13
C ASP A 253 3.59 -5.07 17.97
N ALA A 254 4.85 -5.43 18.23
CA ALA A 254 5.32 -6.80 18.08
C ALA A 254 4.58 -7.78 18.99
N PHE A 255 4.19 -7.36 20.18
CA PHE A 255 3.52 -8.23 21.15
C PHE A 255 2.00 -7.99 21.25
N PHE A 256 1.46 -7.05 20.49
CA PHE A 256 0.05 -6.72 20.48
C PHE A 256 -0.86 -7.91 20.17
N LEU A 257 -0.50 -8.72 19.17
CA LEU A 257 -1.31 -9.87 18.71
C LEU A 257 -1.05 -11.17 19.50
N LEU A 258 -0.15 -11.14 20.48
CA LEU A 258 0.25 -12.33 21.22
C LEU A 258 -0.40 -12.32 22.61
N GLU A 259 -1.23 -13.30 22.90
CA GLU A 259 -1.69 -13.56 24.26
C GLU A 259 -0.52 -14.03 25.11
N HIS A 260 -0.21 -13.33 26.18
CA HIS A 260 0.87 -13.71 27.07
C HIS A 260 0.62 -13.28 28.53
N ASN A 261 1.02 -14.16 29.45
CA ASN A 261 1.03 -13.88 30.88
C ASN A 261 2.44 -13.57 31.39
N ILE A 262 3.29 -13.04 30.53
CA ILE A 262 4.67 -12.68 30.87
C ILE A 262 4.90 -11.20 30.64
N GLU A 263 5.70 -10.60 31.51
CA GLU A 263 6.11 -9.23 31.36
C GLU A 263 7.12 -9.10 30.19
N ILE A 264 6.80 -8.26 29.21
CA ILE A 264 7.71 -7.93 28.12
C ILE A 264 8.71 -6.90 28.62
N PRO A 265 10.03 -7.16 28.52
CA PRO A 265 11.06 -6.21 28.97
C PRO A 265 10.90 -4.85 28.30
N ALA A 266 11.20 -3.78 29.03
CA ALA A 266 11.14 -2.42 28.49
C ALA A 266 12.15 -2.20 27.34
N GLY A 267 13.20 -3.00 27.29
CA GLY A 267 14.31 -2.84 26.35
C GLY A 267 15.28 -1.76 26.80
N LYS A 268 16.52 -1.85 26.31
CA LYS A 268 17.57 -0.84 26.51
C LYS A 268 17.83 -0.16 25.18
N CYS A 269 18.10 1.16 25.19
CA CYS A 269 18.22 1.96 23.99
C CYS A 269 19.12 3.20 24.16
N GLU A 270 19.91 3.25 25.23
CA GLU A 270 20.85 4.36 25.45
C GLU A 270 21.87 4.48 24.32
N THR A 271 22.33 3.34 23.83
CA THR A 271 23.20 3.25 22.65
C THR A 271 22.56 2.44 21.54
N LEU A 272 23.11 2.52 20.33
CA LEU A 272 22.68 1.68 19.20
C LEU A 272 22.87 0.18 19.51
N ASN A 273 23.95 -0.20 20.20
CA ASN A 273 24.18 -1.59 20.60
C ASN A 273 23.15 -2.10 21.60
N ASP A 274 22.75 -1.26 22.55
CA ASP A 274 21.68 -1.62 23.50
C ASP A 274 20.37 -1.87 22.76
N MET A 275 20.04 -1.01 21.80
CA MET A 275 18.85 -1.16 20.96
C MET A 275 18.90 -2.45 20.12
N GLN A 276 20.05 -2.77 19.51
CA GLN A 276 20.22 -4.02 18.76
C GLN A 276 20.01 -5.25 19.65
N HIS A 277 20.57 -5.22 20.85
CA HIS A 277 20.43 -6.31 21.82
C HIS A 277 18.96 -6.46 22.26
N SER A 278 18.26 -5.38 22.55
CA SER A 278 16.84 -5.40 22.89
C SER A 278 15.97 -5.98 21.77
N LEU A 279 16.28 -5.65 20.51
CA LEU A 279 15.55 -6.23 19.37
C LEU A 279 15.82 -7.73 19.23
N ASP A 280 17.05 -8.20 19.50
CA ASP A 280 17.37 -9.63 19.50
C ASP A 280 16.65 -10.37 20.64
N GLU A 281 16.52 -9.75 21.82
CA GLU A 281 15.71 -10.28 22.93
C GLU A 281 14.20 -10.34 22.56
N TYR A 282 13.68 -9.28 21.91
CA TYR A 282 12.30 -9.26 21.45
C TYR A 282 12.04 -10.35 20.39
N GLY A 283 12.94 -10.52 19.44
CA GLY A 283 12.83 -11.59 18.43
C GLY A 283 12.79 -12.99 19.05
N ALA A 284 13.68 -13.26 20.01
CA ALA A 284 13.73 -14.54 20.71
C ALA A 284 12.44 -14.77 21.56
N LEU A 285 11.96 -13.72 22.23
CA LEU A 285 10.73 -13.80 23.03
C LEU A 285 9.51 -13.99 22.13
N TRP A 286 9.43 -13.26 21.03
CA TRP A 286 8.37 -13.37 20.03
C TRP A 286 8.30 -14.79 19.45
N GLU A 287 9.44 -15.38 19.06
CA GLU A 287 9.50 -16.78 18.63
C GLU A 287 8.94 -17.73 19.70
N LYS A 288 9.34 -17.54 20.95
CA LYS A 288 8.88 -18.39 22.07
C LYS A 288 7.36 -18.30 22.23
N LEU A 289 6.79 -17.10 22.15
CA LEU A 289 5.34 -16.88 22.30
C LEU A 289 4.56 -17.46 21.12
N CYS A 290 4.98 -17.20 19.88
CA CYS A 290 4.33 -17.80 18.70
C CYS A 290 4.34 -19.33 18.74
N ARG A 291 5.41 -19.95 19.25
CA ARG A 291 5.47 -21.41 19.41
C ARG A 291 4.56 -21.91 20.53
N ALA A 292 4.37 -21.14 21.58
CA ALA A 292 3.41 -21.48 22.64
C ALA A 292 1.97 -21.40 22.11
N GLU A 293 1.62 -20.35 21.40
CA GLU A 293 0.32 -20.20 20.73
C GLU A 293 0.02 -21.36 19.78
N TYR A 294 0.98 -21.74 18.94
CA TYR A 294 0.84 -22.86 18.03
C TYR A 294 0.59 -24.20 18.74
N GLN A 295 1.14 -24.37 19.95
CA GLN A 295 0.97 -25.61 20.72
C GLN A 295 -0.36 -25.70 21.48
N THR A 296 -0.92 -24.56 21.87
CA THR A 296 -2.16 -24.49 22.66
C THR A 296 -3.41 -24.34 21.81
N GLY A 297 -3.28 -23.88 20.58
CA GLY A 297 -4.40 -23.65 19.69
C GLY A 297 -4.87 -24.90 18.95
N ASP A 298 -6.19 -25.01 18.76
CA ASP A 298 -6.82 -25.99 17.85
C ASP A 298 -6.50 -25.72 16.36
N THR A 299 -5.70 -24.71 16.07
CA THR A 299 -5.39 -24.25 14.73
C THR A 299 -4.27 -25.07 14.11
N LEU A 300 -4.61 -25.85 13.10
CA LEU A 300 -3.66 -26.56 12.23
C LEU A 300 -2.69 -25.63 11.48
N ARG A 301 -2.91 -24.32 11.53
CA ARG A 301 -2.09 -23.31 10.84
C ARG A 301 -2.02 -22.04 11.68
N LEU A 302 -0.83 -21.70 12.14
CA LEU A 302 -0.55 -20.37 12.69
C LEU A 302 0.13 -19.53 11.60
N ARG A 303 -0.46 -18.40 11.29
CA ARG A 303 0.18 -17.39 10.43
C ARG A 303 0.18 -16.06 11.17
N MET A 304 1.37 -15.63 11.59
CA MET A 304 1.56 -14.36 12.31
C MET A 304 2.74 -13.61 11.72
N THR A 305 2.54 -12.37 11.34
CA THR A 305 3.63 -11.49 10.93
C THR A 305 3.52 -10.12 11.59
N CYS A 306 4.67 -9.54 11.87
CA CYS A 306 4.81 -8.18 12.35
C CYS A 306 5.97 -7.53 11.62
N ASP A 307 5.67 -6.64 10.69
CA ASP A 307 6.66 -5.93 9.89
C ASP A 307 6.66 -4.45 10.27
N ILE A 308 7.77 -3.95 10.79
CA ILE A 308 7.89 -2.58 11.28
C ILE A 308 8.94 -1.81 10.47
N LYS A 309 8.57 -0.63 10.00
CA LYS A 309 9.42 0.29 9.27
C LYS A 309 9.43 1.65 9.94
N VAL A 310 10.63 2.20 10.20
CA VAL A 310 10.78 3.55 10.73
C VAL A 310 11.74 4.35 9.84
N ARG A 311 11.32 5.54 9.43
CA ARG A 311 12.09 6.43 8.55
C ARG A 311 12.17 7.83 9.12
N MET A 312 13.36 8.42 9.04
CA MET A 312 13.54 9.83 9.32
C MET A 312 13.05 10.65 8.12
N ILE A 313 12.05 11.49 8.34
CA ILE A 313 11.42 12.30 7.29
C ILE A 313 12.09 13.65 7.16
N VAL A 314 12.35 14.29 8.29
CA VAL A 314 13.04 15.58 8.35
C VAL A 314 13.90 15.66 9.60
N ASP A 315 15.06 16.27 9.45
CA ASP A 315 15.98 16.59 10.54
C ASP A 315 16.51 18.01 10.30
N CYS A 316 16.18 18.92 11.21
CA CYS A 316 16.59 20.31 11.17
C CYS A 316 16.99 20.80 12.57
N ASP A 317 17.40 22.06 12.68
CA ASP A 317 17.88 22.63 13.96
C ASP A 317 16.79 22.63 15.04
N ASP A 318 15.52 22.78 14.65
CA ASP A 318 14.41 22.92 15.58
C ASP A 318 13.75 21.60 15.97
N TYR A 319 13.67 20.65 15.04
CA TYR A 319 12.95 19.40 15.27
C TYR A 319 13.46 18.28 14.38
N THR A 320 13.15 17.04 14.78
CA THR A 320 13.31 15.83 13.95
C THR A 320 11.98 15.10 13.91
N THR A 321 11.52 14.70 12.71
CA THR A 321 10.29 13.94 12.53
C THR A 321 10.58 12.59 11.93
N TYR A 322 9.98 11.56 12.52
CA TYR A 322 10.02 10.18 12.05
C TYR A 322 8.63 9.73 11.60
N TYR A 323 8.62 8.93 10.57
CA TYR A 323 7.50 8.15 10.10
C TYR A 323 7.62 6.73 10.62
N TYR A 324 6.56 6.21 11.20
CA TYR A 324 6.42 4.85 11.69
C TYR A 324 5.34 4.13 10.90
N LYS A 325 5.63 2.92 10.49
CA LYS A 325 4.65 2.01 9.86
C LYS A 325 4.83 0.61 10.41
N ALA A 326 3.75 0.00 10.87
CA ALA A 326 3.68 -1.41 11.21
C ALA A 326 2.58 -2.09 10.39
N SER A 327 2.83 -3.32 9.98
CA SER A 327 1.84 -4.23 9.39
C SER A 327 1.78 -5.48 10.26
N LEU A 328 0.63 -5.70 10.89
CA LEU A 328 0.40 -6.78 11.84
C LEU A 328 -0.59 -7.76 11.25
N TYR A 329 -0.27 -9.05 11.26
CA TYR A 329 -1.16 -10.10 10.76
C TYR A 329 -1.19 -11.28 11.71
N ASN A 330 -2.37 -11.74 12.08
CA ASN A 330 -2.60 -12.88 12.99
C ASN A 330 -3.41 -14.03 12.36
N GLY A 331 -3.45 -14.11 11.03
CA GLY A 331 -4.24 -15.14 10.35
C GLY A 331 -5.68 -14.73 10.03
N GLY A 332 -6.08 -13.50 10.35
CA GLY A 332 -7.39 -12.94 10.03
C GLY A 332 -7.63 -12.67 8.54
N LEU A 333 -8.67 -11.91 8.22
CA LEU A 333 -9.04 -11.58 6.83
C LEU A 333 -8.04 -10.65 6.16
N HIS A 334 -7.37 -9.78 6.92
CA HIS A 334 -6.41 -8.78 6.41
C HIS A 334 -5.41 -8.38 7.50
N GLU A 335 -4.34 -7.74 7.07
CA GLU A 335 -3.36 -7.13 7.94
C GLU A 335 -3.95 -5.92 8.67
N LEU A 336 -3.39 -5.60 9.83
CA LEU A 336 -3.70 -4.42 10.62
C LEU A 336 -2.57 -3.41 10.40
N PRO A 337 -2.75 -2.41 9.56
CA PRO A 337 -1.77 -1.37 9.40
C PRO A 337 -1.83 -0.38 10.57
N ARG A 338 -0.67 0.08 10.99
CA ARG A 338 -0.49 1.23 11.88
C ARG A 338 0.51 2.17 11.25
N GLU A 339 0.10 3.39 11.03
CA GLU A 339 0.94 4.39 10.36
C GLU A 339 0.77 5.74 11.06
N TYR A 340 1.87 6.35 11.49
CA TYR A 340 1.82 7.66 12.12
C TYR A 340 3.18 8.35 12.08
N TYR A 341 3.17 9.63 12.44
CA TYR A 341 4.36 10.46 12.54
C TYR A 341 4.57 10.89 13.99
N ILE A 342 5.83 11.00 14.37
CA ILE A 342 6.23 11.64 15.63
C ILE A 342 7.24 12.74 15.36
N THR A 343 7.24 13.75 16.20
CA THR A 343 8.22 14.83 16.15
C THR A 343 8.84 15.03 17.52
N TYR A 344 10.16 15.06 17.55
CA TYR A 344 10.92 15.54 18.70
C TYR A 344 11.29 17.01 18.50
N ASP A 345 10.84 17.89 19.39
CA ASP A 345 11.22 19.32 19.40
C ASP A 345 12.57 19.47 20.12
N LYS A 346 13.62 19.79 19.37
CA LYS A 346 14.99 19.94 19.89
C LYS A 346 15.15 21.17 20.79
N ARG A 347 14.32 22.21 20.61
CA ARG A 347 14.35 23.42 21.41
C ARG A 347 13.78 23.21 22.81
N ARG A 348 12.79 22.33 22.93
CA ARG A 348 12.04 22.04 24.15
C ARG A 348 12.49 20.75 24.84
N GLY A 349 13.19 19.89 24.13
CA GLY A 349 13.70 18.64 24.65
C GLY A 349 12.62 17.59 24.89
N GLY A 350 11.68 17.40 23.94
CA GLY A 350 10.64 16.38 24.11
C GLY A 350 9.83 16.07 22.86
N LEU A 351 9.12 14.95 22.92
CA LEU A 351 8.16 14.56 21.88
C LEU A 351 6.95 15.51 21.90
N LEU A 352 6.49 15.86 20.70
CA LEU A 352 5.31 16.70 20.53
C LEU A 352 4.02 15.89 20.61
N ASP A 353 3.05 16.46 21.28
CA ASP A 353 1.66 16.08 21.26
C ASP A 353 0.77 17.33 21.16
N VAL A 354 -0.54 17.12 21.03
CA VAL A 354 -1.50 18.22 20.92
C VAL A 354 -1.50 19.11 22.18
N ASN A 355 -1.40 18.53 23.38
CA ASN A 355 -1.52 19.26 24.64
C ASN A 355 -0.31 20.15 24.89
N ASN A 356 0.87 19.71 24.44
CA ASN A 356 2.10 20.49 24.60
C ASN A 356 2.41 21.40 23.39
N SER A 357 1.61 21.35 22.32
CA SER A 357 1.89 22.06 21.06
C SER A 357 0.81 23.09 20.70
N VAL A 358 -0.43 22.88 21.11
CA VAL A 358 -1.57 23.76 20.79
C VAL A 358 -1.92 24.62 22.01
N LYS A 359 -2.17 25.91 21.77
CA LYS A 359 -2.64 26.83 22.81
C LYS A 359 -4.00 26.35 23.36
N PRO A 360 -4.17 26.17 24.68
CA PRO A 360 -5.43 25.68 25.24
C PRO A 360 -6.66 26.47 24.80
N ALA A 361 -6.54 27.78 24.71
CA ALA A 361 -7.64 28.66 24.25
C ALA A 361 -7.99 28.47 22.76
N MET A 362 -7.12 27.88 21.98
CA MET A 362 -7.29 27.65 20.52
C MET A 362 -7.62 26.20 20.18
N MET A 363 -7.75 25.34 21.18
CA MET A 363 -7.94 23.88 20.95
C MET A 363 -9.17 23.58 20.10
N GLN A 364 -10.28 24.28 20.33
CA GLN A 364 -11.49 24.08 19.55
C GLN A 364 -11.34 24.54 18.09
N GLN A 365 -10.66 25.66 17.88
CA GLN A 365 -10.34 26.13 16.53
C GLN A 365 -9.40 25.16 15.82
N PHE A 366 -8.44 24.60 16.53
CA PHE A 366 -7.53 23.60 15.98
C PHE A 366 -8.28 22.32 15.57
N ARG A 367 -9.23 21.82 16.40
CA ARG A 367 -10.10 20.69 16.01
C ARG A 367 -10.87 20.97 14.73
N HIS A 368 -11.42 22.18 14.61
CA HIS A 368 -12.12 22.56 13.37
C HIS A 368 -11.20 22.52 12.13
N LEU A 369 -9.95 22.95 12.26
CA LEU A 369 -8.96 22.84 11.17
C LEU A 369 -8.64 21.38 10.83
N VAL A 370 -8.52 20.53 11.84
CA VAL A 370 -8.32 19.08 11.67
C VAL A 370 -9.50 18.49 10.91
N LEU A 371 -10.73 18.69 11.35
CA LEU A 371 -11.94 18.20 10.68
C LEU A 371 -12.07 18.71 9.24
N LYS A 372 -11.73 19.98 9.01
CA LYS A 372 -11.73 20.55 7.66
C LYS A 372 -10.69 19.88 6.75
N SER A 373 -9.55 19.49 7.30
CA SER A 373 -8.53 18.74 6.55
C SER A 373 -8.98 17.30 6.29
N LEU A 374 -9.53 16.62 7.30
CA LEU A 374 -10.08 15.28 7.17
C LEU A 374 -11.20 15.21 6.15
N LYS A 375 -12.08 16.22 6.08
CA LYS A 375 -13.12 16.28 5.05
C LYS A 375 -12.53 16.24 3.63
N LYS A 376 -11.45 16.95 3.38
CA LYS A 376 -10.79 16.91 2.07
C LYS A 376 -10.23 15.53 1.75
N GLU A 377 -9.70 14.86 2.76
CA GLU A 377 -9.21 13.50 2.62
C GLU A 377 -10.36 12.51 2.39
N TYR A 378 -11.42 12.62 3.16
CA TYR A 378 -12.64 11.84 3.02
C TYR A 378 -13.25 12.01 1.61
N ASP A 379 -13.48 13.25 1.17
CA ASP A 379 -14.00 13.55 -0.17
C ASP A 379 -13.09 12.96 -1.27
N PHE A 380 -11.80 12.93 -1.00
CA PHE A 380 -10.83 12.39 -1.92
C PHE A 380 -10.85 10.85 -1.95
N CYS A 381 -10.95 10.17 -0.80
CA CYS A 381 -11.03 8.71 -0.71
C CYS A 381 -12.29 8.16 -1.37
N TYR A 382 -13.42 8.87 -1.21
CA TYR A 382 -14.70 8.46 -1.78
C TYR A 382 -15.00 9.08 -3.16
N GLU A 383 -14.03 9.79 -3.75
CA GLU A 383 -14.15 10.45 -5.06
C GLU A 383 -15.41 11.31 -5.22
N ARG A 384 -15.85 11.94 -4.14
CA ARG A 384 -17.07 12.78 -4.10
C ARG A 384 -16.86 14.06 -3.29
N GLU A 385 -17.72 15.05 -3.50
CA GLU A 385 -17.84 16.22 -2.64
C GLU A 385 -19.00 15.99 -1.66
N SER A 386 -18.70 15.73 -0.40
CA SER A 386 -19.71 15.59 0.65
C SER A 386 -20.11 16.96 1.19
N SER A 387 -21.35 17.10 1.71
CA SER A 387 -21.67 18.23 2.55
C SER A 387 -20.93 18.13 3.90
N TRP A 388 -20.83 19.26 4.63
CA TRP A 388 -20.25 19.22 5.99
C TRP A 388 -21.06 18.31 6.92
N ALA A 389 -22.39 18.34 6.79
CA ALA A 389 -23.28 17.51 7.59
C ALA A 389 -23.12 16.00 7.28
N ASP A 390 -23.02 15.61 6.00
CA ASP A 390 -22.80 14.21 5.62
C ASP A 390 -21.46 13.69 6.10
N PHE A 391 -20.40 14.49 5.94
CA PHE A 391 -19.08 14.14 6.42
C PHE A 391 -19.05 13.95 7.94
N THR A 392 -19.54 14.95 8.70
CA THR A 392 -19.56 14.87 10.17
C THR A 392 -20.47 13.77 10.67
N HIS A 393 -21.61 13.54 10.02
CA HIS A 393 -22.47 12.41 10.34
C HIS A 393 -21.70 11.08 10.16
N SER A 394 -21.00 10.92 9.06
CA SER A 394 -20.23 9.70 8.78
C SER A 394 -19.16 9.45 9.84
N ILE A 395 -18.25 10.40 10.07
CA ILE A 395 -17.11 10.18 10.97
C ILE A 395 -17.46 10.26 12.46
N PHE A 396 -18.50 11.02 12.86
CA PHE A 396 -18.91 11.13 14.26
C PHE A 396 -19.80 9.96 14.69
N SER A 397 -20.55 9.38 13.77
CA SER A 397 -21.40 8.21 14.02
C SER A 397 -20.69 6.91 13.71
N PHE A 398 -19.41 6.98 13.29
CA PHE A 398 -18.65 5.77 13.03
C PHE A 398 -18.49 5.00 14.34
N HIS A 399 -19.25 3.92 14.44
CA HIS A 399 -19.04 2.86 15.41
C HIS A 399 -18.29 1.76 14.69
N CYS A 400 -17.30 1.16 15.32
CA CYS A 400 -16.67 -0.02 14.76
C CYS A 400 -17.78 -1.06 14.48
N PRO A 401 -18.16 -1.32 13.21
CA PRO A 401 -19.31 -2.18 12.91
C PRO A 401 -19.08 -3.62 13.36
N MET A 402 -17.90 -3.97 13.83
CA MET A 402 -17.56 -5.30 14.32
C MET A 402 -18.35 -5.70 15.56
N LEU A 403 -18.94 -4.74 16.31
CA LEU A 403 -19.80 -5.02 17.44
C LEU A 403 -21.31 -5.16 17.07
N GLU A 404 -21.72 -4.69 15.90
CA GLU A 404 -23.14 -4.80 15.44
C GLU A 404 -23.35 -5.90 14.40
N MET A 405 -22.31 -6.52 13.87
CA MET A 405 -22.45 -7.64 12.93
C MET A 405 -22.75 -8.93 13.69
N SER A 406 -23.98 -9.03 14.20
CA SER A 406 -24.60 -10.29 14.65
C SER A 406 -24.70 -11.30 13.49
N GLY A 407 -23.58 -11.82 13.04
CA GLY A 407 -23.46 -12.73 11.90
C GLY A 407 -22.02 -13.00 11.48
N MET A 408 -21.06 -12.35 12.09
CA MET A 408 -19.66 -12.77 11.97
C MET A 408 -19.46 -14.01 12.84
N ASP A 409 -18.74 -15.00 12.29
CA ASP A 409 -18.38 -16.23 12.99
C ASP A 409 -17.95 -15.94 14.43
N ASP A 410 -18.49 -16.72 15.37
CA ASP A 410 -18.12 -16.67 16.79
C ASP A 410 -16.61 -16.66 17.05
N VAL A 411 -15.81 -17.13 16.09
CA VAL A 411 -14.34 -17.12 16.10
C VAL A 411 -13.77 -15.70 16.00
N MET A 412 -14.35 -14.82 15.15
CA MET A 412 -13.89 -13.43 15.06
C MET A 412 -14.34 -12.62 16.29
N LEU A 413 -15.54 -12.89 16.79
CA LEU A 413 -16.01 -12.29 18.04
C LEU A 413 -15.20 -12.80 19.25
N SER A 414 -14.80 -14.06 19.28
CA SER A 414 -13.95 -14.61 20.35
C SER A 414 -12.52 -14.08 20.30
N LEU A 415 -11.96 -13.81 19.11
CA LEU A 415 -10.67 -13.16 18.97
C LEU A 415 -10.70 -11.70 19.41
N LEU A 416 -11.86 -11.04 19.27
CA LEU A 416 -12.09 -9.68 19.74
C LEU A 416 -12.51 -9.63 21.23
N ASP A 417 -13.24 -10.64 21.71
CA ASP A 417 -13.83 -10.67 23.05
C ASP A 417 -12.82 -11.11 24.13
N HIS A 418 -11.71 -11.74 23.75
CA HIS A 418 -10.84 -12.35 24.76
C HIS A 418 -9.74 -11.44 25.28
N ASN A 419 -9.35 -10.32 24.63
CA ASN A 419 -8.34 -9.41 25.20
C ASN A 419 -8.24 -7.99 24.62
N TYR A 420 -9.12 -7.58 23.73
CA TYR A 420 -8.97 -6.25 23.15
C TYR A 420 -10.23 -5.41 23.39
N SER A 421 -10.18 -4.59 24.44
CA SER A 421 -11.07 -3.43 24.45
C SER A 421 -10.70 -2.56 23.24
N CYS A 422 -11.66 -2.01 22.53
CA CYS A 422 -11.40 -1.02 21.49
C CYS A 422 -10.53 0.13 22.00
N ASP A 423 -10.43 0.31 23.30
CA ASP A 423 -9.62 1.28 24.03
C ASP A 423 -8.12 1.01 23.93
N GLU A 424 -7.71 -0.27 23.92
CA GLU A 424 -6.31 -0.69 23.76
C GLU A 424 -5.87 -0.65 22.30
N TRP A 425 -6.80 -0.89 21.37
CA TRP A 425 -6.53 -1.03 19.94
C TRP A 425 -6.02 0.25 19.29
N ALA A 426 -6.35 1.38 19.84
CA ALA A 426 -6.08 2.66 19.21
C ALA A 426 -5.28 3.61 20.10
N GLY A 427 -4.88 3.22 21.30
CA GLY A 427 -4.51 4.21 22.31
C GLY A 427 -5.68 5.15 22.57
N TRP A 428 -6.86 4.71 22.24
CA TRP A 428 -8.09 5.45 22.30
C TRP A 428 -8.74 5.22 23.63
N LYS A 429 -8.79 6.26 24.46
CA LYS A 429 -9.60 6.22 25.66
C LYS A 429 -11.06 6.40 25.28
N GLY A 430 -11.80 5.29 25.25
CA GLY A 430 -13.24 5.32 25.13
C GLY A 430 -13.71 5.01 23.72
N TYR A 431 -13.98 3.75 23.49
CA TYR A 431 -15.09 3.35 22.66
C TYR A 431 -16.33 4.08 23.20
N ASN A 432 -16.61 5.22 22.62
CA ASN A 432 -17.78 5.97 23.06
C ASN A 432 -19.00 5.31 22.45
N GLU A 433 -19.86 4.73 23.27
CA GLU A 433 -21.23 4.39 22.90
C GLU A 433 -22.02 5.60 22.38
N LYS A 434 -21.41 6.79 22.42
CA LYS A 434 -22.00 8.06 21.96
C LYS A 434 -21.24 8.60 20.76
N PRO A 435 -21.96 9.07 19.73
CA PRO A 435 -21.35 9.79 18.63
C PRO A 435 -20.46 10.93 19.10
N PHE A 436 -19.34 11.14 18.42
CA PHE A 436 -18.52 12.30 18.66
C PHE A 436 -19.23 13.60 18.33
N THR A 437 -18.76 14.66 18.93
CA THR A 437 -19.06 16.02 18.51
C THR A 437 -17.76 16.71 18.08
N GLU A 438 -17.86 17.87 17.44
CA GLU A 438 -16.66 18.64 17.11
C GLU A 438 -15.83 19.01 18.35
N LYS A 439 -16.46 19.08 19.54
CA LYS A 439 -15.75 19.45 20.78
C LYS A 439 -14.89 18.34 21.37
N ASP A 440 -15.30 17.11 21.20
CA ASP A 440 -14.66 15.94 21.78
C ASP A 440 -13.99 15.04 20.72
N PHE A 441 -14.00 15.44 19.44
CA PHE A 441 -13.32 14.71 18.39
C PHE A 441 -11.82 14.51 18.75
N PRO A 442 -11.31 13.25 18.69
CA PRO A 442 -9.97 12.94 19.12
C PRO A 442 -8.91 13.63 18.25
N LEU A 443 -7.81 14.02 18.88
CA LEU A 443 -6.65 14.59 18.21
C LEU A 443 -5.45 13.68 18.48
N THR A 444 -5.18 12.77 17.57
CA THR A 444 -4.20 11.69 17.71
C THR A 444 -2.95 11.93 16.88
N HIS A 445 -1.82 11.38 17.30
CA HIS A 445 -0.56 11.31 16.52
C HIS A 445 -0.15 12.67 15.91
N PHE A 446 -0.04 13.69 16.74
CA PHE A 446 0.37 15.02 16.33
C PHE A 446 1.86 15.04 15.94
N ALA A 447 2.17 15.54 14.75
CA ALA A 447 3.55 15.75 14.32
C ALA A 447 3.70 16.98 13.42
N VAL A 448 4.96 17.37 13.18
CA VAL A 448 5.33 18.51 12.33
C VAL A 448 6.03 17.99 11.09
N LEU A 449 5.51 18.37 9.93
CA LEU A 449 6.14 18.17 8.63
C LEU A 449 6.46 19.52 7.97
N PRO A 450 7.36 19.58 6.98
CA PRO A 450 7.60 20.84 6.23
C PRO A 450 6.35 21.41 5.55
N GLU A 451 5.34 20.58 5.30
CA GLU A 451 4.06 20.98 4.70
C GLU A 451 3.09 21.64 5.71
N GLY A 452 3.25 21.31 7.00
CA GLY A 452 2.35 21.77 8.06
C GLY A 452 2.29 20.80 9.23
N ILE A 453 1.24 20.92 10.02
CA ILE A 453 0.94 19.98 11.10
C ILE A 453 0.16 18.80 10.57
N ILE A 454 0.52 17.61 11.02
CA ILE A 454 -0.17 16.38 10.66
C ILE A 454 -0.75 15.69 11.89
N LEU A 455 -1.97 15.16 11.74
CA LEU A 455 -2.56 14.16 12.63
C LEU A 455 -2.93 12.92 11.82
N THR A 456 -2.67 11.75 12.38
CA THR A 456 -2.96 10.47 11.72
C THR A 456 -4.04 9.71 12.46
N TYR A 457 -4.93 9.08 11.70
CA TYR A 457 -6.03 8.24 12.20
C TYR A 457 -5.94 6.89 11.50
N HIS A 458 -5.87 5.83 12.29
CA HIS A 458 -5.79 4.46 11.78
C HIS A 458 -7.14 3.98 11.25
N PRO A 459 -7.16 2.93 10.43
CA PRO A 459 -8.39 2.22 10.08
C PRO A 459 -9.20 1.88 11.34
N TYR A 460 -10.52 1.98 11.25
CA TYR A 460 -11.46 1.81 12.37
C TYR A 460 -11.47 2.89 13.46
N GLN A 461 -10.64 3.91 13.40
CA GLN A 461 -10.75 5.03 14.33
C GLN A 461 -11.88 6.00 13.95
N ILE A 462 -12.01 6.29 12.68
CA ILE A 462 -12.99 7.26 12.16
C ILE A 462 -13.70 6.78 10.89
N ASP A 463 -13.30 5.65 10.31
CA ASP A 463 -13.91 5.05 9.12
C ASP A 463 -13.56 3.57 9.05
N CYS A 464 -14.16 2.84 8.09
CA CYS A 464 -13.94 1.41 7.89
C CYS A 464 -12.53 1.10 7.36
N PHE A 465 -12.12 -0.15 7.47
CA PHE A 465 -10.80 -0.61 7.00
C PHE A 465 -10.53 -0.30 5.52
N ALA A 466 -11.54 -0.45 4.67
CA ALA A 466 -11.42 -0.24 3.23
C ALA A 466 -11.10 1.23 2.86
N ALA A 467 -11.41 2.18 3.74
CA ALA A 467 -11.06 3.58 3.56
C ALA A 467 -9.57 3.87 3.84
N GLY A 468 -8.87 2.94 4.53
CA GLY A 468 -7.47 3.09 4.90
C GLY A 468 -7.23 4.07 6.03
N GLU A 469 -6.03 4.64 6.06
CA GLU A 469 -5.61 5.63 7.04
C GLU A 469 -5.96 7.04 6.58
N TYR A 470 -6.31 7.90 7.54
CA TYR A 470 -6.60 9.30 7.27
C TYR A 470 -5.51 10.21 7.83
N HIS A 471 -5.12 11.19 7.05
CA HIS A 471 -4.14 12.20 7.42
C HIS A 471 -4.73 13.60 7.37
N ALA A 472 -4.87 14.24 8.54
CA ALA A 472 -5.22 15.64 8.60
C ALA A 472 -3.95 16.50 8.46
N VAL A 473 -3.68 17.03 7.28
CA VAL A 473 -2.56 17.94 7.03
C VAL A 473 -3.04 19.38 7.06
N ILE A 474 -2.57 20.15 8.05
CA ILE A 474 -2.96 21.55 8.28
C ILE A 474 -1.78 22.43 7.92
N PRO A 475 -1.85 23.23 6.82
CA PRO A 475 -0.77 24.14 6.45
C PRO A 475 -0.44 25.14 7.57
N PHE A 476 0.83 25.52 7.72
CA PHE A 476 1.28 26.44 8.77
C PHE A 476 0.54 27.77 8.78
N LYS A 477 0.21 28.32 7.60
CA LYS A 477 -0.59 29.55 7.50
C LYS A 477 -1.92 29.51 8.26
N ASP A 478 -2.50 28.31 8.40
CA ASP A 478 -3.76 28.07 9.11
C ASP A 478 -3.49 27.63 10.57
N ALA A 479 -2.48 26.79 10.79
CA ALA A 479 -2.14 26.20 12.08
C ALA A 479 -1.47 27.19 13.06
N ASN A 480 -0.57 28.06 12.60
CA ASN A 480 0.31 28.88 13.45
C ASN A 480 -0.42 29.74 14.48
N LYS A 481 -1.65 30.17 14.19
CA LYS A 481 -2.47 30.92 15.17
C LYS A 481 -2.81 30.09 16.40
N CYS A 482 -2.95 28.74 16.19
CA CYS A 482 -3.29 27.82 17.25
C CYS A 482 -2.06 27.27 17.98
N LEU A 483 -0.88 27.29 17.36
CA LEU A 483 0.33 26.68 17.89
C LEU A 483 1.03 27.58 18.94
N LEU A 484 1.70 26.92 19.89
CA LEU A 484 2.57 27.57 20.87
C LEU A 484 3.89 28.07 20.23
N PHE A 485 4.33 27.41 19.15
CA PHE A 485 5.58 27.72 18.44
C PHE A 485 5.33 27.75 16.92
N ASP A 486 6.13 28.58 16.25
CA ASP A 486 6.14 28.65 14.79
C ASP A 486 7.18 27.69 14.20
N TYR A 487 6.73 26.76 13.37
CA TYR A 487 7.56 25.78 12.66
C TYR A 487 7.68 26.10 11.16
N SER A 488 7.03 27.16 10.67
CA SER A 488 6.92 27.47 9.23
C SER A 488 8.26 27.83 8.57
N LYS A 489 9.28 28.21 9.35
CA LYS A 489 10.60 28.58 8.81
C LYS A 489 11.31 27.43 8.07
N HIS A 490 10.81 26.20 8.18
CA HIS A 490 11.33 25.01 7.52
C HIS A 490 10.49 24.53 6.34
N GLU A 491 9.61 25.38 5.80
CA GLU A 491 8.81 25.06 4.60
C GLU A 491 9.65 24.78 3.35
N ASP A 492 10.88 25.27 3.30
CA ASP A 492 11.86 24.98 2.22
C ASP A 492 12.30 23.50 2.18
N LEU A 493 12.12 22.77 3.29
CA LEU A 493 12.40 21.34 3.40
C LEU A 493 11.27 20.46 2.86
N LYS A 494 10.24 21.03 2.23
CA LYS A 494 9.15 20.27 1.59
C LYS A 494 9.71 19.19 0.66
N PRO A 495 9.06 18.01 0.62
CA PRO A 495 9.56 16.90 -0.16
C PRO A 495 9.69 17.26 -1.64
N LYS A 496 10.80 16.86 -2.23
CA LYS A 496 11.08 16.97 -3.66
C LYS A 496 10.82 15.64 -4.35
N LEU A 497 10.77 15.65 -5.68
CA LEU A 497 10.50 14.45 -6.48
C LEU A 497 11.43 13.26 -6.10
N GLU A 498 12.68 13.55 -5.78
CA GLU A 498 13.69 12.55 -5.40
C GLU A 498 13.32 11.74 -4.14
N ARG A 499 12.39 12.25 -3.33
CA ARG A 499 11.84 11.52 -2.15
C ARG A 499 10.89 10.40 -2.57
N PHE A 500 10.28 10.50 -3.74
CA PHE A 500 9.23 9.61 -4.20
C PHE A 500 9.70 8.60 -5.25
N ILE A 501 10.83 8.82 -5.88
CA ILE A 501 11.34 7.97 -6.97
C ILE A 501 12.69 7.33 -6.60
N LYS A 502 12.94 6.11 -7.15
CA LYS A 502 14.20 5.34 -7.00
C LYS A 502 15.27 5.82 -7.96
#